data_5d0a33d888257f71383fd7c26851c3d3
#
_entry.id   5d0a33d888257f71383fd7c26851c3d3
#
_cell.length_a   1.000
_cell.length_b   1.000
_cell.length_c   1.000
_cell.angle_alpha   90.00
_cell.angle_beta   90.00
_cell.angle_gamma   90.00
#
_symmetry.space_group_name_H-M   'P 1'
#
loop_
_entity.id
_entity.type
_entity.pdbx_description
1 polymer ?
#
loop_
_entity_poly.entity_id
_entity_poly.type
_entity_poly.pdbx_seq_one_letter_code
_entity_poly.pdbx_strand_id
1 'polypeptide(L)'
;MYVYLPHHFKGTHMSRFLEILNGYEREISVESFEDMLREVVKRLEAESGHVEMTFPYFVNKTAPMSGVKSLMDYEVTFIGEIDKGQYRQTMKVVVPVTSLCPCSKKISDYGAHNQRSHVTITARANTFVWIEDLIRIAEEQASCEVYGLLKRTDEKYVTERAYDNPKFVEDMVRDVAAALNRDERIDAYVVESENFESIHNHSAYALIERDKTRQ
;
A
#
# COMPACT_ATOMS: atom_id res chain seq x y z
N MET A 1 -18.60 4.10 0.22
CA MET A 1 -19.25 3.86 1.52
C MET A 1 -20.38 2.86 1.35
N TYR A 2 -20.50 1.89 2.23
CA TYR A 2 -21.53 0.85 2.22
C TYR A 2 -22.08 0.68 3.63
N VAL A 3 -23.37 0.38 3.74
CA VAL A 3 -24.01 0.00 5.00
C VAL A 3 -24.93 -1.19 4.80
N TYR A 4 -25.02 -2.04 5.80
CA TYR A 4 -26.01 -3.11 5.80
C TYR A 4 -27.36 -2.57 6.31
N LEU A 5 -28.39 -2.68 5.47
CA LEU A 5 -29.75 -2.30 5.82
C LEU A 5 -30.57 -3.54 6.16
N PRO A 6 -31.19 -3.63 7.34
CA PRO A 6 -32.15 -4.65 7.66
C PRO A 6 -33.33 -4.67 6.66
N HIS A 7 -33.91 -5.83 6.43
CA HIS A 7 -34.96 -6.06 5.40
C HIS A 7 -36.23 -5.18 5.54
N HIS A 8 -36.45 -4.59 6.70
CA HIS A 8 -37.61 -3.72 6.95
C HIS A 8 -37.36 -2.23 6.59
N PHE A 9 -36.11 -1.89 6.22
CA PHE A 9 -35.78 -0.52 5.76
C PHE A 9 -36.01 -0.39 4.25
N LYS A 10 -36.67 0.70 3.83
CA LYS A 10 -36.97 0.96 2.41
C LYS A 10 -35.79 1.52 1.59
N GLY A 11 -34.69 1.83 2.23
CA GLY A 11 -33.49 2.39 1.60
C GLY A 11 -32.78 3.41 2.48
N THR A 12 -31.59 3.88 2.05
CA THR A 12 -30.86 4.95 2.71
C THR A 12 -30.93 6.24 1.89
N HIS A 13 -30.87 7.38 2.59
CA HIS A 13 -30.78 8.67 1.93
C HIS A 13 -29.32 8.99 1.58
N MET A 14 -28.97 8.96 0.29
CA MET A 14 -27.61 9.24 -0.20
C MET A 14 -27.07 10.60 0.26
N SER A 15 -27.94 11.61 0.46
CA SER A 15 -27.56 12.91 1.01
C SER A 15 -26.89 12.84 2.37
N ARG A 16 -27.27 11.87 3.22
CA ARG A 16 -26.68 11.68 4.53
C ARG A 16 -25.19 11.30 4.46
N PHE A 17 -24.80 10.48 3.47
CA PHE A 17 -23.39 10.17 3.25
C PHE A 17 -22.58 11.42 2.89
N LEU A 18 -23.12 12.26 2.01
CA LEU A 18 -22.47 13.51 1.61
C LEU A 18 -22.38 14.52 2.75
N GLU A 19 -23.43 14.63 3.57
CA GLU A 19 -23.44 15.52 4.74
C GLU A 19 -22.36 15.09 5.76
N ILE A 20 -22.21 13.77 6.00
CA ILE A 20 -21.19 13.23 6.89
C ILE A 20 -19.81 13.53 6.31
N LEU A 21 -19.57 13.20 5.03
CA LEU A 21 -18.29 13.44 4.38
C LEU A 21 -17.88 14.91 4.43
N ASN A 22 -18.81 15.82 4.15
CA ASN A 22 -18.56 17.27 4.22
C ASN A 22 -18.20 17.75 5.63
N GLY A 23 -18.65 17.05 6.68
CA GLY A 23 -18.27 17.33 8.06
C GLY A 23 -16.79 17.05 8.36
N TYR A 24 -16.17 16.18 7.57
CA TYR A 24 -14.75 15.77 7.72
C TYR A 24 -13.85 16.34 6.62
N GLU A 25 -14.29 17.35 5.88
CA GLU A 25 -13.60 17.94 4.71
C GLU A 25 -12.14 18.35 4.96
N ARG A 26 -11.77 18.69 6.18
CA ARG A 26 -10.50 19.37 6.49
C ARG A 26 -9.41 18.48 7.07
N GLU A 27 -9.77 17.38 7.71
CA GLU A 27 -8.80 16.46 8.31
C GLU A 27 -9.32 15.03 8.35
N ILE A 28 -8.83 14.20 7.45
CA ILE A 28 -9.03 12.76 7.51
C ILE A 28 -7.73 12.14 8.01
N SER A 29 -7.73 11.78 9.28
CA SER A 29 -6.66 11.02 9.95
C SER A 29 -7.15 9.60 10.25
N VAL A 30 -6.24 8.74 10.68
CA VAL A 30 -6.58 7.39 11.15
C VAL A 30 -7.65 7.44 12.26
N GLU A 31 -7.55 8.43 13.17
CA GLU A 31 -8.47 8.60 14.30
C GLU A 31 -9.83 9.14 13.86
N SER A 32 -9.85 10.20 13.04
CA SER A 32 -11.10 10.79 12.53
C SER A 32 -11.86 9.85 11.59
N PHE A 33 -11.16 8.88 10.98
CA PHE A 33 -11.76 7.90 10.09
C PHE A 33 -12.68 6.91 10.83
N GLU A 34 -12.29 6.47 12.05
CA GLU A 34 -13.16 5.67 12.90
C GLU A 34 -14.42 6.44 13.29
N ASP A 35 -14.26 7.70 13.74
CA ASP A 35 -15.38 8.55 14.16
C ASP A 35 -16.36 8.80 13.01
N MET A 36 -15.84 9.05 11.81
CA MET A 36 -16.65 9.20 10.61
C MET A 36 -17.48 7.93 10.34
N LEU A 37 -16.88 6.75 10.42
CA LEU A 37 -17.59 5.50 10.15
C LEU A 37 -18.65 5.20 11.26
N ARG A 38 -18.34 5.51 12.51
CA ARG A 38 -19.33 5.41 13.61
C ARG A 38 -20.50 6.35 13.40
N GLU A 39 -20.25 7.56 12.89
CA GLU A 39 -21.32 8.50 12.54
C GLU A 39 -22.16 7.98 11.37
N VAL A 40 -21.53 7.39 10.34
CA VAL A 40 -22.24 6.74 9.22
C VAL A 40 -23.20 5.68 9.72
N VAL A 41 -22.72 4.72 10.51
CA VAL A 41 -23.56 3.63 11.05
C VAL A 41 -24.70 4.19 11.90
N LYS A 42 -24.42 5.17 12.77
CA LYS A 42 -25.41 5.80 13.66
C LYS A 42 -26.48 6.58 12.87
N ARG A 43 -26.09 7.47 11.95
CA ARG A 43 -27.03 8.30 11.19
C ARG A 43 -27.89 7.52 10.20
N LEU A 44 -27.36 6.40 9.73
CA LEU A 44 -28.09 5.52 8.80
C LEU A 44 -28.85 4.41 9.53
N GLU A 45 -28.80 4.38 10.87
CA GLU A 45 -29.44 3.38 11.70
C GLU A 45 -29.09 1.94 11.26
N ALA A 46 -27.81 1.74 10.85
CA ALA A 46 -27.31 0.49 10.32
C ALA A 46 -26.61 -0.34 11.42
N GLU A 47 -26.60 -1.66 11.28
CA GLU A 47 -25.90 -2.57 12.18
C GLU A 47 -24.42 -2.71 11.84
N SER A 48 -24.08 -2.52 10.55
CA SER A 48 -22.72 -2.58 10.05
C SER A 48 -22.48 -1.53 8.97
N GLY A 49 -21.23 -1.13 8.82
CA GLY A 49 -20.80 -0.17 7.81
C GLY A 49 -19.40 -0.48 7.31
N HIS A 50 -19.14 -0.07 6.07
CA HIS A 50 -17.86 -0.20 5.40
C HIS A 50 -17.57 1.08 4.61
N VAL A 51 -16.40 1.64 4.82
CA VAL A 51 -15.93 2.84 4.10
C VAL A 51 -14.53 2.56 3.56
N GLU A 52 -14.34 2.81 2.28
CA GLU A 52 -13.05 2.87 1.63
C GLU A 52 -12.77 4.28 1.16
N MET A 53 -11.58 4.77 1.40
CA MET A 53 -11.12 6.08 0.98
C MET A 53 -9.72 5.98 0.37
N THR A 54 -9.60 6.26 -0.91
CA THR A 54 -8.33 6.26 -1.64
C THR A 54 -7.90 7.70 -1.90
N PHE A 55 -6.62 7.99 -1.63
CA PHE A 55 -6.05 9.32 -1.81
C PHE A 55 -4.55 9.23 -2.15
N PRO A 56 -3.98 10.24 -2.83
CA PRO A 56 -2.54 10.35 -3.00
C PRO A 56 -1.89 10.82 -1.68
N TYR A 57 -0.87 10.11 -1.23
CA TYR A 57 -0.06 10.46 -0.07
C TYR A 57 1.34 10.88 -0.52
N PHE A 58 1.78 12.07 -0.09
CA PHE A 58 3.04 12.65 -0.55
C PHE A 58 4.14 12.50 0.49
N VAL A 59 5.28 11.94 0.08
CA VAL A 59 6.47 11.80 0.90
C VAL A 59 7.63 12.58 0.30
N ASN A 60 8.35 13.34 1.14
CA ASN A 60 9.61 13.96 0.74
C ASN A 60 10.70 12.90 0.68
N LYS A 61 11.15 12.55 -0.52
CA LYS A 61 12.30 11.66 -0.73
C LYS A 61 13.56 12.45 -0.98
N THR A 62 14.67 11.96 -0.42
CA THR A 62 16.00 12.52 -0.60
C THR A 62 16.80 11.60 -1.51
N ALA A 63 17.30 12.12 -2.63
CA ALA A 63 18.14 11.36 -3.56
C ALA A 63 19.46 10.91 -2.88
N PRO A 64 19.93 9.66 -3.14
CA PRO A 64 20.93 9.01 -2.30
C PRO A 64 22.34 9.63 -2.35
N MET A 65 22.72 10.23 -3.46
CA MET A 65 24.06 10.78 -3.65
C MET A 65 24.09 12.30 -3.65
N SER A 66 23.15 12.94 -4.34
CA SER A 66 23.08 14.40 -4.46
C SER A 66 22.42 15.09 -3.29
N GLY A 67 21.60 14.34 -2.52
CA GLY A 67 20.81 14.90 -1.43
C GLY A 67 19.64 15.79 -1.90
N VAL A 68 19.34 15.84 -3.20
CA VAL A 68 18.21 16.63 -3.70
C VAL A 68 16.90 16.04 -3.21
N LYS A 69 16.00 16.93 -2.75
CA LYS A 69 14.69 16.54 -2.24
C LYS A 69 13.63 16.70 -3.31
N SER A 70 12.71 15.77 -3.34
CA SER A 70 11.52 15.84 -4.20
C SER A 70 10.34 15.15 -3.53
N LEU A 71 9.13 15.62 -3.84
CA LEU A 71 7.92 14.91 -3.47
C LEU A 71 7.74 13.69 -4.37
N MET A 72 7.27 12.61 -3.75
CA MET A 72 6.83 11.41 -4.43
C MET A 72 5.47 11.03 -3.88
N ASP A 73 4.53 10.67 -4.76
CA ASP A 73 3.19 10.26 -4.41
C ASP A 73 3.07 8.75 -4.33
N TYR A 74 2.24 8.31 -3.42
CA TYR A 74 1.84 6.92 -3.21
C TYR A 74 0.33 6.85 -3.14
N GLU A 75 -0.28 5.83 -3.72
CA GLU A 75 -1.70 5.59 -3.55
C GLU A 75 -1.93 4.88 -2.22
N VAL A 76 -2.74 5.48 -1.36
CA VAL A 76 -3.11 4.95 -0.05
C VAL A 76 -4.62 4.80 0.02
N THR A 77 -5.08 3.66 0.54
CA THR A 77 -6.49 3.42 0.83
C THR A 77 -6.67 3.07 2.29
N PHE A 78 -7.52 3.82 2.99
CA PHE A 78 -8.05 3.42 4.29
C PHE A 78 -9.34 2.65 4.09
N ILE A 79 -9.44 1.49 4.72
CA ILE A 79 -10.59 0.62 4.72
C ILE A 79 -11.05 0.47 6.16
N GLY A 80 -12.21 1.01 6.48
CA GLY A 80 -12.83 0.90 7.81
C GLY A 80 -14.08 0.03 7.75
N GLU A 81 -14.22 -0.83 8.73
CA GLU A 81 -15.37 -1.70 8.89
C GLU A 81 -15.90 -1.62 10.31
N ILE A 82 -17.22 -1.53 10.46
CA ILE A 82 -17.90 -1.74 11.73
C ILE A 82 -18.89 -2.90 11.54
N ASP A 83 -18.74 -3.92 12.37
CA ASP A 83 -19.70 -5.00 12.50
C ASP A 83 -20.04 -5.23 13.97
N LYS A 84 -21.34 -5.19 14.30
CA LYS A 84 -21.83 -5.35 15.68
C LYS A 84 -21.09 -4.46 16.68
N GLY A 85 -20.81 -3.22 16.29
CA GLY A 85 -20.12 -2.21 17.11
C GLY A 85 -18.59 -2.35 17.19
N GLN A 86 -18.01 -3.40 16.65
CA GLN A 86 -16.55 -3.58 16.59
C GLN A 86 -15.98 -2.91 15.36
N TYR A 87 -15.05 -1.97 15.57
CA TYR A 87 -14.30 -1.31 14.49
C TYR A 87 -13.07 -2.11 14.11
N ARG A 88 -12.80 -2.15 12.82
CA ARG A 88 -11.56 -2.68 12.24
C ARG A 88 -11.08 -1.73 11.16
N GLN A 89 -9.77 -1.50 11.14
CA GLN A 89 -9.14 -0.71 10.10
C GLN A 89 -8.08 -1.53 9.37
N THR A 90 -8.09 -1.39 8.06
CA THR A 90 -7.09 -1.93 7.16
C THR A 90 -6.52 -0.78 6.34
N MET A 91 -5.20 -0.75 6.17
CA MET A 91 -4.50 0.21 5.34
C MET A 91 -3.93 -0.52 4.12
N LYS A 92 -4.17 0.03 2.93
CA LYS A 92 -3.58 -0.45 1.68
C LYS A 92 -2.68 0.64 1.12
N VAL A 93 -1.44 0.28 0.78
CA VAL A 93 -0.46 1.20 0.19
C VAL A 93 0.12 0.56 -1.06
N VAL A 94 0.11 1.30 -2.18
CA VAL A 94 0.75 0.90 -3.44
C VAL A 94 2.10 1.60 -3.53
N VAL A 95 3.18 0.83 -3.54
CA VAL A 95 4.55 1.33 -3.54
C VAL A 95 5.23 1.01 -4.87
N PRO A 96 5.50 2.02 -5.72
CA PRO A 96 6.28 1.81 -6.93
C PRO A 96 7.75 1.59 -6.59
N VAL A 97 8.33 0.54 -7.17
CA VAL A 97 9.74 0.16 -6.98
C VAL A 97 10.36 -0.28 -8.30
N THR A 98 11.67 -0.48 -8.31
CA THR A 98 12.39 -1.10 -9.42
C THR A 98 12.64 -2.56 -9.10
N SER A 99 12.40 -3.46 -10.06
CA SER A 99 12.88 -4.84 -10.03
C SER A 99 13.76 -5.14 -11.25
N LEU A 100 14.86 -5.83 -11.00
CA LEU A 100 15.83 -6.26 -12.01
C LEU A 100 15.80 -7.77 -12.12
N CYS A 101 15.66 -8.29 -13.33
CA CYS A 101 15.48 -9.72 -13.59
C CYS A 101 16.76 -10.53 -13.32
N PRO A 102 16.75 -11.48 -12.35
CA PRO A 102 17.90 -12.34 -12.07
C PRO A 102 18.26 -13.26 -13.25
N CYS A 103 17.25 -13.74 -14.01
CA CYS A 103 17.46 -14.61 -15.16
C CYS A 103 18.25 -13.91 -16.25
N SER A 104 17.84 -12.71 -16.65
CA SER A 104 18.53 -11.95 -17.70
C SER A 104 19.94 -11.55 -17.25
N LYS A 105 20.13 -11.20 -15.98
CA LYS A 105 21.46 -10.94 -15.40
C LYS A 105 22.41 -12.13 -15.55
N LYS A 106 21.90 -13.36 -15.42
CA LYS A 106 22.70 -14.59 -15.47
C LYS A 106 23.12 -14.96 -16.87
N ILE A 107 22.31 -14.67 -17.89
CA ILE A 107 22.53 -15.16 -19.26
C ILE A 107 23.06 -14.13 -20.24
N SER A 108 22.93 -12.83 -19.92
CA SER A 108 23.31 -11.73 -20.80
C SER A 108 24.73 -11.26 -20.52
N ASP A 109 25.51 -11.05 -21.58
CA ASP A 109 26.85 -10.46 -21.49
C ASP A 109 26.84 -8.93 -21.31
N TYR A 110 25.68 -8.28 -21.53
CA TYR A 110 25.54 -6.81 -21.54
C TYR A 110 24.64 -6.24 -20.44
N GLY A 111 24.36 -7.01 -19.40
CA GLY A 111 23.55 -6.56 -18.26
C GLY A 111 22.24 -7.31 -18.14
N ALA A 112 21.24 -6.65 -17.57
CA ALA A 112 19.93 -7.24 -17.32
C ALA A 112 18.82 -6.22 -17.58
N HIS A 113 17.64 -6.69 -18.01
CA HIS A 113 16.49 -5.82 -18.05
C HIS A 113 15.96 -5.55 -16.64
N ASN A 114 15.43 -4.36 -16.47
CA ASN A 114 14.69 -3.97 -15.28
C ASN A 114 13.35 -3.36 -15.67
N GLN A 115 12.46 -3.27 -14.73
CA GLN A 115 11.12 -2.71 -14.89
C GLN A 115 10.63 -2.04 -13.63
N ARG A 116 9.59 -1.24 -13.77
CA ARG A 116 8.78 -0.76 -12.67
C ARG A 116 7.95 -1.92 -12.12
N SER A 117 7.85 -2.00 -10.80
CA SER A 117 6.93 -2.90 -10.12
C SER A 117 6.07 -2.11 -9.14
N HIS A 118 4.85 -2.56 -8.93
CA HIS A 118 4.02 -2.07 -7.84
C HIS A 118 3.95 -3.14 -6.77
N VAL A 119 4.47 -2.82 -5.59
CA VAL A 119 4.28 -3.63 -4.39
C VAL A 119 3.10 -3.06 -3.63
N THR A 120 2.04 -3.85 -3.49
CA THR A 120 0.85 -3.47 -2.72
C THR A 120 0.86 -4.19 -1.40
N ILE A 121 0.84 -3.43 -0.30
CA ILE A 121 0.70 -3.95 1.05
C ILE A 121 -0.67 -3.56 1.57
N THR A 122 -1.52 -4.55 1.84
CA THR A 122 -2.78 -4.38 2.56
C THR A 122 -2.60 -4.96 3.95
N ALA A 123 -2.57 -4.12 4.98
CA ALA A 123 -2.25 -4.52 6.34
C ALA A 123 -3.35 -4.14 7.34
N ARG A 124 -3.74 -5.09 8.19
CA ARG A 124 -4.55 -4.85 9.39
C ARG A 124 -3.62 -4.83 10.60
N ALA A 125 -3.62 -3.72 11.32
CA ALA A 125 -2.78 -3.52 12.48
C ALA A 125 -3.61 -3.58 13.79
N ASN A 126 -2.95 -4.00 14.89
CA ASN A 126 -3.52 -3.99 16.25
C ASN A 126 -3.15 -2.72 17.03
N THR A 127 -2.23 -1.94 16.52
CA THR A 127 -1.81 -0.65 17.06
C THR A 127 -1.44 0.28 15.91
N PHE A 128 -1.08 1.52 16.22
CA PHE A 128 -0.75 2.53 15.22
C PHE A 128 0.48 2.14 14.37
N VAL A 129 0.33 2.25 13.04
CA VAL A 129 1.38 2.04 12.04
C VAL A 129 1.37 3.22 11.08
N TRP A 130 2.55 3.83 10.84
CA TRP A 130 2.68 4.90 9.87
C TRP A 130 2.60 4.38 8.42
N ILE A 131 2.03 5.17 7.53
CA ILE A 131 2.02 4.88 6.09
C ILE A 131 3.46 4.68 5.59
N GLU A 132 4.38 5.53 6.06
CA GLU A 132 5.80 5.48 5.73
C GLU A 132 6.49 4.20 6.18
N ASP A 133 6.01 3.54 7.26
CA ASP A 133 6.55 2.24 7.68
C ASP A 133 6.29 1.17 6.61
N LEU A 134 5.07 1.13 6.05
CA LEU A 134 4.71 0.19 4.99
C LEU A 134 5.44 0.51 3.68
N ILE A 135 5.57 1.79 3.33
CA ILE A 135 6.35 2.23 2.17
C ILE A 135 7.80 1.76 2.32
N ARG A 136 8.42 2.02 3.46
CA ARG A 136 9.81 1.63 3.73
C ARG A 136 10.01 0.11 3.66
N ILE A 137 9.10 -0.68 4.24
CA ILE A 137 9.16 -2.15 4.15
C ILE A 137 9.20 -2.60 2.68
N ALA A 138 8.35 -2.07 1.81
CA ALA A 138 8.34 -2.44 0.40
C ALA A 138 9.62 -2.00 -0.32
N GLU A 139 10.07 -0.76 -0.11
CA GLU A 139 11.25 -0.20 -0.76
C GLU A 139 12.55 -0.90 -0.36
N GLU A 140 12.72 -1.26 0.92
CA GLU A 140 13.89 -1.98 1.43
C GLU A 140 14.02 -3.39 0.83
N GLN A 141 12.92 -4.02 0.45
CA GLN A 141 12.93 -5.37 -0.12
C GLN A 141 13.03 -5.36 -1.66
N ALA A 142 12.90 -4.21 -2.31
CA ALA A 142 13.00 -4.08 -3.76
C ALA A 142 14.44 -4.12 -4.28
N SER A 143 14.63 -4.28 -5.60
CA SER A 143 15.95 -4.11 -6.21
C SER A 143 16.48 -2.71 -5.98
N CYS A 144 15.62 -1.72 -6.13
CA CYS A 144 15.86 -0.32 -5.73
C CYS A 144 14.53 0.41 -5.56
N GLU A 145 14.50 1.41 -4.69
CA GLU A 145 13.40 2.37 -4.60
C GLU A 145 13.37 3.31 -5.81
N VAL A 146 12.24 4.01 -5.98
CA VAL A 146 12.02 5.03 -7.02
C VAL A 146 12.03 6.42 -6.40
N TYR A 147 12.48 7.42 -7.16
CA TYR A 147 12.60 8.81 -6.74
C TYR A 147 11.92 9.75 -7.72
N GLY A 148 11.35 10.85 -7.24
CA GLY A 148 10.74 11.86 -8.10
C GLY A 148 11.77 12.70 -8.88
N LEU A 149 12.99 12.90 -8.31
CA LEU A 149 14.07 13.66 -8.94
C LEU A 149 15.42 13.03 -8.62
N LEU A 150 16.23 12.80 -9.66
CA LEU A 150 17.59 12.28 -9.58
C LEU A 150 18.54 13.18 -10.37
N LYS A 151 19.82 13.25 -9.92
CA LYS A 151 20.96 13.79 -10.68
C LYS A 151 21.77 12.63 -11.28
N ARG A 152 22.74 12.92 -12.14
CA ARG A 152 23.57 11.90 -12.81
C ARG A 152 24.25 10.92 -11.83
N THR A 153 24.71 11.42 -10.69
CA THR A 153 25.33 10.60 -9.64
C THR A 153 24.32 9.64 -8.99
N ASP A 154 23.08 10.11 -8.83
CA ASP A 154 22.00 9.30 -8.30
C ASP A 154 21.55 8.23 -9.30
N GLU A 155 21.44 8.58 -10.61
CA GLU A 155 21.13 7.62 -11.68
C GLU A 155 22.14 6.47 -11.69
N LYS A 156 23.44 6.78 -11.55
CA LYS A 156 24.47 5.75 -11.43
C LYS A 156 24.21 4.84 -10.23
N TYR A 157 24.00 5.43 -9.05
CA TYR A 157 23.79 4.69 -7.83
C TYR A 157 22.57 3.75 -7.90
N VAL A 158 21.41 4.26 -8.34
CA VAL A 158 20.17 3.44 -8.39
C VAL A 158 20.29 2.32 -9.44
N THR A 159 21.00 2.57 -10.54
CA THR A 159 21.26 1.56 -11.56
C THR A 159 22.13 0.43 -11.02
N GLU A 160 23.25 0.78 -10.37
CA GLU A 160 24.18 -0.19 -9.79
C GLU A 160 23.53 -0.96 -8.64
N ARG A 161 22.81 -0.26 -7.73
CA ARG A 161 22.09 -0.89 -6.62
C ARG A 161 21.06 -1.90 -7.13
N ALA A 162 20.25 -1.54 -8.14
CA ALA A 162 19.27 -2.47 -8.71
C ALA A 162 19.96 -3.68 -9.34
N TYR A 163 21.10 -3.48 -10.03
CA TYR A 163 21.86 -4.54 -10.65
C TYR A 163 22.43 -5.51 -9.60
N ASP A 164 22.92 -5.00 -8.49
CA ASP A 164 23.51 -5.82 -7.42
C ASP A 164 22.45 -6.56 -6.58
N ASN A 165 21.19 -6.11 -6.66
CA ASN A 165 20.07 -6.67 -5.90
C ASN A 165 18.91 -7.17 -6.78
N PRO A 166 19.15 -8.16 -7.66
CA PRO A 166 18.11 -8.70 -8.55
C PRO A 166 17.05 -9.45 -7.76
N LYS A 167 15.77 -9.32 -8.17
CA LYS A 167 14.62 -9.92 -7.49
C LYS A 167 13.63 -10.52 -8.48
N PHE A 168 13.20 -11.76 -8.24
CA PHE A 168 11.99 -12.29 -8.84
C PHE A 168 10.75 -11.69 -8.15
N VAL A 169 9.62 -11.72 -8.86
CA VAL A 169 8.35 -11.26 -8.29
C VAL A 169 7.97 -12.05 -7.04
N GLU A 170 8.26 -13.36 -7.00
CA GLU A 170 8.04 -14.25 -5.87
C GLU A 170 8.96 -13.92 -4.69
N ASP A 171 10.22 -13.56 -4.94
CA ASP A 171 11.16 -13.17 -3.88
C ASP A 171 10.73 -11.83 -3.27
N MET A 172 10.23 -10.91 -4.08
CA MET A 172 9.69 -9.64 -3.61
C MET A 172 8.60 -9.85 -2.57
N VAL A 173 7.56 -10.63 -2.91
CA VAL A 173 6.44 -10.85 -1.97
C VAL A 173 6.87 -11.67 -0.74
N ARG A 174 7.84 -12.60 -0.86
CA ARG A 174 8.37 -13.37 0.28
C ARG A 174 9.14 -12.49 1.25
N ASP A 175 10.00 -11.60 0.74
CA ASP A 175 10.84 -10.74 1.57
C ASP A 175 10.00 -9.69 2.29
N VAL A 176 9.03 -9.08 1.60
CA VAL A 176 8.06 -8.16 2.22
C VAL A 176 7.20 -8.88 3.26
N ALA A 177 6.67 -10.07 2.94
CA ALA A 177 5.91 -10.88 3.90
C ALA A 177 6.75 -11.26 5.12
N ALA A 178 8.04 -11.59 4.94
CA ALA A 178 8.95 -11.88 6.05
C ALA A 178 9.17 -10.65 6.94
N ALA A 179 9.25 -9.44 6.37
CA ALA A 179 9.33 -8.19 7.14
C ALA A 179 8.05 -7.94 7.95
N LEU A 180 6.88 -8.06 7.32
CA LEU A 180 5.58 -7.91 7.98
C LEU A 180 5.32 -8.97 9.07
N ASN A 181 5.85 -10.19 8.89
CA ASN A 181 5.77 -11.24 9.92
C ASN A 181 6.51 -10.86 11.21
N ARG A 182 7.63 -10.16 11.09
CA ARG A 182 8.43 -9.69 12.24
C ARG A 182 7.84 -8.48 12.94
N ASP A 183 6.97 -7.73 12.28
CA ASP A 183 6.30 -6.57 12.87
C ASP A 183 5.10 -7.02 13.70
N GLU A 184 5.23 -6.99 15.02
CA GLU A 184 4.19 -7.42 15.97
C GLU A 184 2.94 -6.52 15.94
N ARG A 185 3.05 -5.31 15.35
CA ARG A 185 1.92 -4.40 15.18
C ARG A 185 0.93 -4.86 14.10
N ILE A 186 1.37 -5.74 13.19
CA ILE A 186 0.57 -6.23 12.07
C ILE A 186 -0.06 -7.57 12.42
N ASP A 187 -1.39 -7.63 12.42
CA ASP A 187 -2.17 -8.85 12.70
C ASP A 187 -2.44 -9.69 11.46
N ALA A 188 -2.69 -9.03 10.34
CA ALA A 188 -2.94 -9.70 9.06
C ALA A 188 -2.47 -8.82 7.90
N TYR A 189 -2.11 -9.46 6.78
CA TYR A 189 -1.71 -8.75 5.59
C TYR A 189 -1.97 -9.54 4.32
N VAL A 190 -2.10 -8.79 3.22
CA VAL A 190 -1.95 -9.27 1.85
C VAL A 190 -0.80 -8.47 1.23
N VAL A 191 0.17 -9.16 0.65
CA VAL A 191 1.25 -8.57 -0.14
C VAL A 191 1.09 -9.03 -1.58
N GLU A 192 1.04 -8.09 -2.48
CA GLU A 192 0.98 -8.32 -3.92
C GLU A 192 2.17 -7.62 -4.58
N SER A 193 2.73 -8.21 -5.61
CA SER A 193 3.69 -7.54 -6.48
C SER A 193 3.33 -7.78 -7.92
N GLU A 194 3.24 -6.70 -8.69
CA GLU A 194 3.06 -6.72 -10.14
C GLU A 194 4.30 -6.11 -10.80
N ASN A 195 5.01 -6.91 -11.57
CA ASN A 195 6.13 -6.47 -12.39
C ASN A 195 5.65 -6.15 -13.79
N PHE A 196 5.78 -4.89 -14.22
CA PHE A 196 5.49 -4.47 -15.61
C PHE A 196 6.66 -4.85 -16.51
N GLU A 197 6.64 -6.09 -16.98
CA GLU A 197 7.76 -6.69 -17.70
C GLU A 197 8.19 -5.85 -18.92
N SER A 198 9.47 -5.45 -18.97
CA SER A 198 9.97 -4.53 -19.99
C SER A 198 10.22 -5.19 -21.35
N ILE A 199 10.35 -6.52 -21.40
CA ILE A 199 10.62 -7.30 -22.63
C ILE A 199 9.47 -8.23 -23.02
N HIS A 200 8.40 -8.30 -22.23
CA HIS A 200 7.21 -9.12 -22.47
C HIS A 200 5.96 -8.26 -22.54
N ASN A 201 4.96 -8.69 -23.33
CA ASN A 201 3.66 -8.01 -23.42
C ASN A 201 2.67 -8.49 -22.36
N HIS A 202 3.17 -8.82 -21.17
CA HIS A 202 2.37 -9.19 -19.99
C HIS A 202 3.12 -8.80 -18.72
N SER A 203 2.39 -8.67 -17.62
CA SER A 203 2.96 -8.51 -16.29
C SER A 203 3.22 -9.87 -15.65
N ALA A 204 4.19 -9.93 -14.72
CA ALA A 204 4.33 -11.04 -13.77
C ALA A 204 3.72 -10.61 -12.43
N TYR A 205 3.01 -11.54 -11.77
CA TYR A 205 2.27 -11.25 -10.54
C TYR A 205 2.47 -12.33 -9.50
N ALA A 206 2.65 -11.94 -8.24
CA ALA A 206 2.69 -12.84 -7.10
C ALA A 206 1.92 -12.23 -5.92
N LEU A 207 1.37 -13.11 -5.07
CA LEU A 207 0.61 -12.74 -3.88
C LEU A 207 0.94 -13.67 -2.72
N ILE A 208 1.02 -13.10 -1.51
CA ILE A 208 1.04 -13.81 -0.23
C ILE A 208 0.00 -13.17 0.69
N GLU A 209 -0.86 -14.00 1.27
CA GLU A 209 -1.83 -13.61 2.29
C GLU A 209 -1.55 -14.34 3.59
N ARG A 210 -1.65 -13.63 4.72
CA ARG A 210 -1.52 -14.20 6.05
C ARG A 210 -2.36 -13.46 7.08
N ASP A 211 -3.09 -14.22 7.89
CA ASP A 211 -3.71 -13.77 9.14
C ASP A 211 -2.95 -14.40 10.31
N LYS A 212 -2.18 -13.60 11.05
CA LYS A 212 -1.35 -14.06 12.19
C LYS A 212 -2.19 -14.36 13.44
N THR A 213 -3.46 -13.94 13.45
CA THR A 213 -4.39 -14.20 14.55
C THR A 213 -5.08 -15.56 14.43
N ARG A 214 -5.01 -16.18 13.25
CA ARG A 214 -5.54 -17.53 13.00
C ARG A 214 -4.38 -18.54 13.03
N GLN A 215 -4.43 -19.44 13.98
CA GLN A 215 -3.52 -20.60 14.06
C GLN A 215 -3.93 -21.71 13.10
#